data_7a51dc1b985cea83f5ba113e0e3fe8f5
#
_entry.id   7a51dc1b985cea83f5ba113e0e3fe8f5
#
_cell.length_a   1.000
_cell.length_b   1.000
_cell.length_c   1.000
_cell.angle_alpha   90.00
_cell.angle_beta   90.00
_cell.angle_gamma   90.00
#
_symmetry.space_group_name_H-M   'P 1'
#
loop_
_entity.id
_entity.type
_entity.pdbx_description
1 polymer ?
#
loop_
_entity_poly.entity_id
_entity_poly.type
_entity_poly.pdbx_seq_one_letter_code
_entity_poly.pdbx_strand_id
1 'polypeptide(L)'
;VEILRPRLPNVKLWIEVGDGVGLPADTLDYEQLTATGNGENLDIAREGDDLLFLYTGGTTGMPKGVMWEHDALRETQTMALRALGDVPETLNELKAHLQANGPGEVYIPACPLMHGTGLFTAMAAMMNGGTIVTLGAASLDADELWRTVERRGVQNIAIVGDAFAKPMLAALEENPGAYDLSS
;
A
#
# COMPACT_ATOMS: atom_id res chain seq x y z
N VAL A 1 -14.38 20.64 -2.36
CA VAL A 1 -13.56 21.51 -1.50
C VAL A 1 -14.35 22.77 -1.11
N GLU A 2 -14.89 23.55 -2.05
CA GLU A 2 -15.58 24.82 -1.77
C GLU A 2 -16.79 24.67 -0.82
N ILE A 3 -17.58 23.60 -0.95
CA ILE A 3 -18.71 23.29 -0.06
C ILE A 3 -18.24 22.91 1.36
N LEU A 4 -17.07 22.31 1.48
CA LEU A 4 -16.55 21.80 2.75
C LEU A 4 -15.77 22.85 3.55
N ARG A 5 -15.10 23.79 2.90
CA ARG A 5 -14.29 24.83 3.57
C ARG A 5 -15.03 25.58 4.67
N PRO A 6 -16.24 26.11 4.44
CA PRO A 6 -16.97 26.82 5.50
C PRO A 6 -17.37 25.92 6.68
N ARG A 7 -17.45 24.61 6.45
CA ARG A 7 -17.85 23.62 7.46
C ARG A 7 -16.67 23.07 8.27
N LEU A 8 -15.45 23.33 7.82
CA LEU A 8 -14.21 22.82 8.39
C LEU A 8 -13.20 23.95 8.66
N PRO A 9 -13.55 24.90 9.55
CA PRO A 9 -12.74 26.11 9.78
C PRO A 9 -11.36 25.83 10.38
N ASN A 10 -11.17 24.66 10.97
CA ASN A 10 -9.90 24.26 11.57
C ASN A 10 -8.92 23.59 10.59
N VAL A 11 -9.35 23.28 9.36
CA VAL A 11 -8.47 22.76 8.30
C VAL A 11 -7.65 23.93 7.76
N LYS A 12 -6.34 23.85 7.96
CA LYS A 12 -5.39 24.93 7.60
C LYS A 12 -4.79 24.73 6.21
N LEU A 13 -4.78 23.51 5.71
CA LEU A 13 -4.13 23.14 4.47
C LEU A 13 -5.06 22.25 3.63
N TRP A 14 -5.21 22.61 2.37
CA TRP A 14 -5.94 21.87 1.38
C TRP A 14 -4.99 21.46 0.27
N ILE A 15 -4.91 20.17 0.00
CA ILE A 15 -4.03 19.61 -1.03
C ILE A 15 -4.92 18.80 -1.97
N GLU A 16 -4.76 19.02 -3.26
CA GLU A 16 -5.45 18.27 -4.32
C GLU A 16 -4.46 17.32 -5.00
N VAL A 17 -4.89 16.09 -5.16
CA VAL A 17 -4.20 15.06 -5.95
C VAL A 17 -4.95 14.95 -7.28
N GLY A 18 -4.40 15.50 -8.35
CA GLY A 18 -5.06 15.55 -9.64
C GLY A 18 -4.09 15.99 -10.75
N ASP A 19 -4.65 16.56 -11.81
CA ASP A 19 -3.88 17.07 -12.95
C ASP A 19 -3.38 18.51 -12.77
N GLY A 20 -3.64 19.12 -11.63
CA GLY A 20 -3.26 20.51 -11.33
C GLY A 20 -4.08 21.57 -12.09
N VAL A 21 -5.12 21.17 -12.82
CA VAL A 21 -5.95 22.09 -13.62
C VAL A 21 -7.18 22.54 -12.83
N GLY A 22 -7.38 23.85 -12.75
CA GLY A 22 -8.57 24.43 -12.13
C GLY A 22 -8.62 24.27 -10.59
N LEU A 23 -7.47 24.29 -9.93
CA LEU A 23 -7.39 24.23 -8.47
C LEU A 23 -8.24 25.35 -7.83
N PRO A 24 -9.06 25.00 -6.81
CA PRO A 24 -9.73 26.02 -6.00
C PRO A 24 -8.72 26.95 -5.35
N ALA A 25 -9.12 28.21 -5.11
CA ALA A 25 -8.29 29.16 -4.40
C ALA A 25 -7.77 28.57 -3.08
N ASP A 26 -6.53 28.89 -2.70
CA ASP A 26 -5.87 28.40 -1.48
C ASP A 26 -5.77 26.86 -1.39
N THR A 27 -5.74 26.15 -2.52
CA THR A 27 -5.46 24.71 -2.61
C THR A 27 -4.09 24.54 -3.23
N LEU A 28 -3.28 23.63 -2.65
CA LEU A 28 -1.97 23.27 -3.18
C LEU A 28 -2.10 22.06 -4.10
N ASP A 29 -1.32 22.04 -5.15
CA ASP A 29 -1.13 20.87 -5.98
C ASP A 29 -0.19 19.88 -5.28
N TYR A 30 -0.57 18.61 -5.24
CA TYR A 30 0.19 17.57 -4.55
C TYR A 30 1.57 17.36 -5.20
N GLU A 31 1.62 17.28 -6.53
CA GLU A 31 2.88 17.02 -7.25
C GLU A 31 3.86 18.19 -7.08
N GLN A 32 3.37 19.42 -7.15
CA GLN A 32 4.20 20.60 -6.90
C GLN A 32 4.70 20.64 -5.44
N LEU A 33 3.83 20.30 -4.48
CA LEU A 33 4.21 20.27 -3.07
C LEU A 33 5.29 19.21 -2.81
N THR A 34 5.13 18.00 -3.34
CA THR A 34 6.11 16.94 -3.17
C THR A 34 7.45 17.24 -3.84
N ALA A 35 7.42 17.93 -4.99
CA ALA A 35 8.64 18.35 -5.69
C ALA A 35 9.47 19.38 -4.91
N THR A 36 8.87 20.09 -3.93
CA THR A 36 9.58 21.06 -3.07
C THR A 36 10.25 20.42 -1.86
N GLY A 37 9.98 19.15 -1.58
CA GLY A 37 10.59 18.41 -0.48
C GLY A 37 12.09 18.17 -0.70
N ASN A 38 12.85 18.15 0.39
CA ASN A 38 14.28 17.86 0.37
C ASN A 38 14.60 16.35 0.50
N GLY A 39 13.59 15.51 0.72
CA GLY A 39 13.76 14.07 0.92
C GLY A 39 14.39 13.67 2.26
N GLU A 40 14.60 14.60 3.17
CA GLU A 40 15.14 14.31 4.50
C GLU A 40 14.07 13.70 5.41
N ASN A 41 14.53 12.90 6.37
CA ASN A 41 13.64 12.36 7.39
C ASN A 41 13.07 13.49 8.25
N LEU A 42 11.78 13.39 8.56
CA LEU A 42 11.16 14.29 9.51
C LEU A 42 11.74 14.05 10.91
N ASP A 43 12.10 15.14 11.61
CA ASP A 43 12.50 15.11 13.02
C ASP A 43 11.24 15.00 13.91
N ILE A 44 10.63 13.82 13.88
CA ILE A 44 9.44 13.47 14.64
C ILE A 44 9.76 12.25 15.47
N ALA A 45 9.64 12.35 16.78
CA ALA A 45 9.67 11.19 17.67
C ALA A 45 8.54 10.23 17.27
N ARG A 46 8.86 8.95 17.23
CA ARG A 46 7.91 7.88 16.95
C ARG A 46 7.98 6.86 18.06
N GLU A 47 6.83 6.56 18.63
CA GLU A 47 6.72 5.63 19.76
C GLU A 47 5.90 4.40 19.33
N GLY A 48 6.05 3.31 20.08
CA GLY A 48 5.36 2.06 19.78
C GLY A 48 3.84 2.15 19.98
N ASP A 49 3.37 3.09 20.79
CA ASP A 49 1.96 3.39 21.07
C ASP A 49 1.35 4.45 20.12
N ASP A 50 2.11 4.98 19.17
CA ASP A 50 1.56 5.79 18.08
C ASP A 50 0.50 4.99 17.31
N LEU A 51 -0.55 5.68 16.85
CA LEU A 51 -1.72 5.03 16.28
C LEU A 51 -1.80 5.18 14.76
N LEU A 52 -1.98 4.05 14.08
CA LEU A 52 -2.49 3.99 12.73
C LEU A 52 -4.00 3.83 12.76
N PHE A 53 -4.74 4.73 12.09
CA PHE A 53 -6.19 4.60 11.92
C PHE A 53 -6.52 4.05 10.53
N LEU A 54 -7.23 2.93 10.50
CA LEU A 54 -7.78 2.37 9.29
C LEU A 54 -9.31 2.43 9.34
N TYR A 55 -9.90 3.22 8.45
CA TYR A 55 -11.35 3.36 8.40
C TYR A 55 -11.98 2.23 7.57
N THR A 56 -12.97 1.57 8.14
CA THR A 56 -13.76 0.53 7.46
C THR A 56 -15.15 1.04 7.14
N GLY A 57 -15.68 0.65 5.97
CA GLY A 57 -17.09 0.86 5.65
C GLY A 57 -17.96 0.08 6.64
N GLY A 58 -18.58 0.79 7.58
CA GLY A 58 -19.44 0.14 8.58
C GLY A 58 -20.74 -0.39 7.93
N THR A 59 -21.12 -1.61 8.25
CA THR A 59 -22.42 -2.20 7.89
C THR A 59 -23.60 -1.42 8.47
N THR A 60 -23.34 -0.52 9.41
CA THR A 60 -24.32 0.32 10.13
C THR A 60 -24.35 1.79 9.66
N GLY A 61 -23.73 2.12 8.53
CA GLY A 61 -23.84 3.42 7.86
C GLY A 61 -22.73 4.44 8.14
N MET A 62 -22.05 4.39 9.28
CA MET A 62 -20.91 5.28 9.56
C MET A 62 -19.60 4.52 9.54
N PRO A 63 -18.57 5.04 8.85
CA PRO A 63 -17.23 4.44 8.89
C PRO A 63 -16.70 4.37 10.33
N LYS A 64 -16.05 3.26 10.66
CA LYS A 64 -15.39 3.06 11.95
C LYS A 64 -13.88 3.08 11.76
N GLY A 65 -13.18 3.88 12.55
CA GLY A 65 -11.72 3.88 12.61
C GLY A 65 -11.24 2.72 13.49
N VAL A 66 -10.60 1.74 12.87
CA VAL A 66 -9.86 0.70 13.60
C VAL A 66 -8.51 1.29 13.96
N MET A 67 -8.17 1.27 15.24
CA MET A 67 -6.92 1.80 15.77
C MET A 67 -5.92 0.64 15.94
N TRP A 68 -4.73 0.85 15.42
CA TRP A 68 -3.60 -0.05 15.56
C TRP A 68 -2.44 0.70 16.20
N GLU A 69 -1.99 0.28 17.35
CA GLU A 69 -0.69 0.70 17.87
C GLU A 69 0.43 0.14 16.97
N HIS A 70 1.47 0.91 16.76
CA HIS A 70 2.57 0.52 15.87
C HIS A 70 3.22 -0.80 16.31
N ASP A 71 3.47 -0.97 17.61
CA ASP A 71 4.05 -2.20 18.15
C ASP A 71 3.12 -3.41 17.99
N ALA A 72 1.82 -3.25 18.28
CA ALA A 72 0.84 -4.31 18.11
C ALA A 72 0.67 -4.72 16.64
N LEU A 73 0.66 -3.75 15.74
CA LEU A 73 0.61 -4.01 14.30
C LEU A 73 1.86 -4.76 13.82
N ARG A 74 3.04 -4.31 14.24
CA ARG A 74 4.31 -4.97 13.90
C ARG A 74 4.34 -6.40 14.43
N GLU A 75 3.96 -6.62 15.69
CA GLU A 75 3.90 -7.96 16.27
C GLU A 75 2.98 -8.89 15.48
N THR A 76 1.79 -8.42 15.13
CA THR A 76 0.84 -9.18 14.32
C THR A 76 1.40 -9.55 12.95
N GLN A 77 2.07 -8.61 12.27
CA GLN A 77 2.64 -8.84 10.94
C GLN A 77 3.86 -9.77 10.98
N THR A 78 4.65 -9.73 12.05
CA THR A 78 5.86 -10.56 12.17
C THR A 78 5.60 -11.94 12.77
N MET A 79 4.46 -12.16 13.41
CA MET A 79 4.14 -13.42 14.10
C MET A 79 4.24 -14.65 13.19
N ALA A 80 3.70 -14.58 11.96
CA ALA A 80 3.79 -15.67 11.01
C ALA A 80 5.22 -15.89 10.50
N LEU A 81 5.97 -14.83 10.34
CA LEU A 81 7.35 -14.86 9.86
C LEU A 81 8.29 -15.45 10.91
N ARG A 82 8.09 -15.14 12.18
CA ARG A 82 8.86 -15.73 13.29
C ARG A 82 8.70 -17.24 13.39
N ALA A 83 7.58 -17.77 12.93
CA ALA A 83 7.40 -19.22 12.84
C ALA A 83 8.27 -19.88 11.76
N LEU A 84 8.75 -19.10 10.80
CA LEU A 84 9.61 -19.54 9.70
C LEU A 84 11.10 -19.26 9.95
N GLY A 85 11.42 -18.38 10.89
CA GLY A 85 12.80 -18.01 11.23
C GLY A 85 12.89 -16.71 12.01
N ASP A 86 14.10 -16.23 12.19
CA ASP A 86 14.37 -14.97 12.88
C ASP A 86 13.93 -13.77 12.02
N VAL A 87 13.17 -12.89 12.64
CA VAL A 87 12.72 -11.63 12.00
C VAL A 87 13.64 -10.50 12.44
N PRO A 88 14.21 -9.72 11.51
CA PRO A 88 15.02 -8.56 11.86
C PRO A 88 14.26 -7.57 12.76
N GLU A 89 14.84 -7.21 13.88
CA GLU A 89 14.25 -6.28 14.86
C GLU A 89 14.66 -4.83 14.59
N THR A 90 15.80 -4.64 13.94
CA THR A 90 16.35 -3.32 13.62
C THR A 90 16.62 -3.17 12.13
N LEU A 91 16.74 -1.92 11.67
CA LEU A 91 17.11 -1.63 10.29
C LEU A 91 18.51 -2.19 9.94
N ASN A 92 19.43 -2.23 10.89
CA ASN A 92 20.76 -2.79 10.65
C ASN A 92 20.71 -4.31 10.49
N GLU A 93 19.90 -5.00 11.28
CA GLU A 93 19.66 -6.44 11.12
C GLU A 93 18.98 -6.74 9.78
N LEU A 94 17.98 -5.94 9.39
CA LEU A 94 17.35 -6.08 8.07
C LEU A 94 18.36 -5.90 6.95
N LYS A 95 19.22 -4.88 7.02
CA LYS A 95 20.29 -4.69 6.03
C LYS A 95 21.24 -5.88 5.97
N ALA A 96 21.66 -6.41 7.12
CA ALA A 96 22.52 -7.59 7.18
C ALA A 96 21.82 -8.83 6.62
N HIS A 97 20.55 -9.02 6.94
CA HIS A 97 19.74 -10.11 6.38
C HIS A 97 19.64 -10.04 4.85
N LEU A 98 19.36 -8.85 4.30
CA LEU A 98 19.30 -8.65 2.85
C LEU A 98 20.65 -8.82 2.14
N GLN A 99 21.74 -8.44 2.79
CA GLN A 99 23.08 -8.68 2.26
C GLN A 99 23.44 -10.18 2.20
N ALA A 100 22.95 -10.95 3.17
CA ALA A 100 23.21 -12.39 3.24
C ALA A 100 22.29 -13.24 2.34
N ASN A 101 21.04 -12.86 2.23
CA ASN A 101 19.98 -13.68 1.60
C ASN A 101 19.42 -13.09 0.29
N GLY A 102 19.82 -11.87 -0.07
CA GLY A 102 19.26 -11.14 -1.20
C GLY A 102 17.93 -10.41 -0.85
N PRO A 103 17.31 -9.75 -1.84
CA PRO A 103 16.05 -9.06 -1.65
C PRO A 103 14.91 -10.05 -1.35
N GLY A 104 13.91 -9.58 -0.61
CA GLY A 104 12.67 -10.33 -0.39
C GLY A 104 11.82 -10.42 -1.66
N GLU A 105 10.71 -11.11 -1.54
CA GLU A 105 9.79 -11.39 -2.66
C GLU A 105 9.13 -10.14 -3.23
N VAL A 106 8.62 -10.27 -4.46
CA VAL A 106 7.90 -9.21 -5.18
C VAL A 106 6.40 -9.40 -5.02
N TYR A 107 5.72 -8.34 -4.59
CA TYR A 107 4.29 -8.33 -4.27
C TYR A 107 3.51 -7.33 -5.10
N ILE A 108 2.31 -7.70 -5.53
CA ILE A 108 1.28 -6.76 -5.99
C ILE A 108 0.14 -6.73 -4.94
N PRO A 109 -0.04 -5.64 -4.18
CA PRO A 109 -1.29 -5.39 -3.48
C PRO A 109 -2.33 -4.94 -4.51
N ALA A 110 -3.01 -5.90 -5.17
CA ALA A 110 -3.97 -5.62 -6.23
C ALA A 110 -5.26 -4.95 -5.72
N CYS A 111 -5.55 -5.07 -4.43
CA CYS A 111 -6.59 -4.28 -3.77
C CYS A 111 -6.04 -2.90 -3.33
N PRO A 112 -6.92 -1.87 -3.20
CA PRO A 112 -6.47 -0.53 -2.85
C PRO A 112 -5.67 -0.49 -1.55
N LEU A 113 -4.60 0.32 -1.52
CA LEU A 113 -3.76 0.49 -0.31
C LEU A 113 -4.50 1.17 0.86
N MET A 114 -5.63 1.83 0.60
CA MET A 114 -6.53 2.31 1.66
C MET A 114 -7.34 1.18 2.34
N HIS A 115 -7.34 -0.02 1.79
CA HIS A 115 -7.95 -1.22 2.37
C HIS A 115 -6.91 -1.98 3.19
N GLY A 116 -7.29 -2.48 4.37
CA GLY A 116 -6.38 -3.17 5.29
C GLY A 116 -5.58 -4.31 4.66
N THR A 117 -6.21 -5.11 3.81
CA THR A 117 -5.52 -6.20 3.09
C THR A 117 -4.38 -5.66 2.24
N GLY A 118 -4.63 -4.63 1.42
CA GLY A 118 -3.58 -4.03 0.58
C GLY A 118 -2.47 -3.38 1.40
N LEU A 119 -2.85 -2.55 2.38
CA LEU A 119 -1.89 -1.83 3.22
C LEU A 119 -1.01 -2.79 4.02
N PHE A 120 -1.62 -3.72 4.75
CA PHE A 120 -0.88 -4.59 5.65
C PHE A 120 -0.01 -5.62 4.91
N THR A 121 -0.46 -6.12 3.76
CA THR A 121 0.38 -6.95 2.89
C THR A 121 1.59 -6.18 2.36
N ALA A 122 1.38 -4.94 1.91
CA ALA A 122 2.48 -4.09 1.45
C ALA A 122 3.47 -3.79 2.59
N MET A 123 2.99 -3.46 3.78
CA MET A 123 3.85 -3.23 4.95
C MET A 123 4.65 -4.48 5.32
N ALA A 124 4.00 -5.65 5.39
CA ALA A 124 4.66 -6.91 5.69
C ALA A 124 5.75 -7.25 4.67
N ALA A 125 5.48 -7.06 3.38
CA ALA A 125 6.47 -7.26 2.33
C ALA A 125 7.69 -6.33 2.50
N MET A 126 7.46 -5.04 2.75
CA MET A 126 8.55 -4.08 2.99
C MET A 126 9.37 -4.40 4.24
N MET A 127 8.74 -4.88 5.31
CA MET A 127 9.44 -5.30 6.55
C MET A 127 10.41 -6.46 6.32
N ASN A 128 10.21 -7.23 5.25
CA ASN A 128 11.09 -8.32 4.83
C ASN A 128 12.02 -7.94 3.68
N GLY A 129 12.14 -6.65 3.36
CA GLY A 129 12.95 -6.19 2.24
C GLY A 129 12.41 -6.58 0.88
N GLY A 130 11.12 -6.91 0.79
CA GLY A 130 10.43 -7.21 -0.46
C GLY A 130 10.18 -5.97 -1.31
N THR A 131 9.74 -6.20 -2.52
CA THR A 131 9.38 -5.15 -3.49
C THR A 131 7.88 -5.06 -3.63
N ILE A 132 7.34 -3.85 -3.59
CA ILE A 132 5.94 -3.57 -3.87
C ILE A 132 5.81 -3.02 -5.29
N VAL A 133 4.94 -3.64 -6.07
CA VAL A 133 4.57 -3.18 -7.41
C VAL A 133 3.13 -2.69 -7.37
N THR A 134 2.89 -1.45 -7.77
CA THR A 134 1.55 -0.89 -7.90
C THR A 134 1.13 -0.86 -9.37
N LEU A 135 -0.17 -1.05 -9.62
CA LEU A 135 -0.76 -0.94 -10.95
C LEU A 135 -1.13 0.51 -11.25
N GLY A 136 -1.06 0.91 -12.51
CA GLY A 136 -1.31 2.28 -12.94
C GLY A 136 -2.78 2.60 -13.18
N ALA A 137 -3.61 1.59 -13.50
CA ALA A 137 -5.02 1.79 -13.80
C ALA A 137 -5.82 2.20 -12.54
N ALA A 138 -6.83 3.06 -12.74
CA ALA A 138 -7.73 3.51 -11.68
C ALA A 138 -8.69 2.41 -11.18
N SER A 139 -8.85 1.34 -11.95
CA SER A 139 -9.64 0.15 -11.63
C SER A 139 -8.84 -1.10 -11.99
N LEU A 140 -9.24 -2.27 -11.47
CA LEU A 140 -8.58 -3.52 -11.80
C LEU A 140 -8.65 -3.79 -13.30
N ASP A 141 -7.48 -3.82 -13.95
CA ASP A 141 -7.26 -4.34 -15.29
C ASP A 141 -6.48 -5.65 -15.17
N ALA A 142 -7.14 -6.75 -15.50
CA ALA A 142 -6.56 -8.07 -15.33
C ALA A 142 -5.43 -8.36 -16.33
N ASP A 143 -5.48 -7.79 -17.54
CA ASP A 143 -4.38 -7.91 -18.52
C ASP A 143 -3.15 -7.14 -18.07
N GLU A 144 -3.32 -5.88 -17.60
CA GLU A 144 -2.23 -5.10 -17.00
C GLU A 144 -1.60 -5.85 -15.82
N LEU A 145 -2.44 -6.43 -14.95
CA LEU A 145 -1.97 -7.19 -13.79
C LEU A 145 -1.09 -8.36 -14.23
N TRP A 146 -1.57 -9.24 -15.12
CA TRP A 146 -0.82 -10.43 -15.53
C TRP A 146 0.45 -10.09 -16.30
N ARG A 147 0.42 -9.09 -17.19
CA ARG A 147 1.63 -8.56 -17.84
C ARG A 147 2.61 -7.96 -16.85
N THR A 148 2.12 -7.41 -15.75
CA THR A 148 2.99 -6.87 -14.71
C THR A 148 3.59 -8.00 -13.87
N VAL A 149 2.84 -9.07 -13.60
CA VAL A 149 3.37 -10.29 -12.97
C VAL A 149 4.55 -10.83 -13.77
N GLU A 150 4.36 -11.08 -15.07
CA GLU A 150 5.40 -11.54 -15.98
C GLU A 150 6.61 -10.58 -16.00
N ARG A 151 6.37 -9.30 -16.27
CA ARG A 151 7.44 -8.31 -16.45
C ARG A 151 8.27 -8.08 -15.19
N ARG A 152 7.67 -8.21 -14.01
CA ARG A 152 8.29 -7.90 -12.71
C ARG A 152 8.69 -9.13 -11.90
N GLY A 153 8.37 -10.33 -12.37
CA GLY A 153 8.61 -11.57 -11.63
C GLY A 153 7.88 -11.57 -10.28
N VAL A 154 6.57 -11.26 -10.32
CA VAL A 154 5.76 -11.13 -9.10
C VAL A 154 5.44 -12.51 -8.54
N GLN A 155 5.75 -12.72 -7.29
CA GLN A 155 5.57 -14.00 -6.59
C GLN A 155 4.29 -14.03 -5.75
N ASN A 156 3.78 -12.86 -5.35
CA ASN A 156 2.62 -12.76 -4.48
C ASN A 156 1.65 -11.65 -4.93
N ILE A 157 0.36 -11.98 -4.89
CA ILE A 157 -0.71 -11.02 -5.20
C ILE A 157 -1.73 -11.04 -4.05
N ALA A 158 -1.98 -9.87 -3.46
CA ALA A 158 -3.04 -9.71 -2.45
C ALA A 158 -4.32 -9.18 -3.09
N ILE A 159 -5.41 -9.94 -2.95
CA ILE A 159 -6.73 -9.58 -3.49
C ILE A 159 -7.80 -9.63 -2.39
N VAL A 160 -8.95 -9.02 -2.65
CA VAL A 160 -10.13 -9.07 -1.77
C VAL A 160 -11.32 -9.66 -2.52
N GLY A 161 -11.54 -10.96 -2.31
CA GLY A 161 -12.72 -11.68 -2.77
C GLY A 161 -12.89 -11.78 -4.29
N ASP A 162 -14.07 -12.23 -4.67
CA ASP A 162 -14.46 -12.55 -6.05
C ASP A 162 -14.42 -11.38 -7.03
N ALA A 163 -14.55 -10.15 -6.52
CA ALA A 163 -14.48 -8.96 -7.37
C ALA A 163 -13.13 -8.82 -8.07
N PHE A 164 -12.06 -9.36 -7.46
CA PHE A 164 -10.72 -9.43 -8.04
C PHE A 164 -10.45 -10.79 -8.70
N ALA A 165 -10.77 -11.88 -8.00
CA ALA A 165 -10.44 -13.23 -8.46
C ALA A 165 -11.10 -13.58 -9.80
N LYS A 166 -12.40 -13.25 -9.98
CA LYS A 166 -13.13 -13.61 -11.20
C LYS A 166 -12.57 -12.97 -12.47
N PRO A 167 -12.36 -11.64 -12.56
CA PRO A 167 -11.77 -11.06 -13.76
C PRO A 167 -10.33 -11.52 -14.01
N MET A 168 -9.55 -11.79 -12.95
CA MET A 168 -8.20 -12.33 -13.09
C MET A 168 -8.21 -13.73 -13.72
N LEU A 169 -9.11 -14.63 -13.25
CA LEU A 169 -9.25 -15.97 -13.82
C LEU A 169 -9.80 -15.92 -15.25
N ALA A 170 -10.80 -15.10 -15.51
CA ALA A 170 -11.36 -14.95 -16.84
C ALA A 170 -10.28 -14.52 -17.87
N ALA A 171 -9.41 -13.60 -17.52
CA ALA A 171 -8.33 -13.17 -18.40
C ALA A 171 -7.35 -14.31 -18.75
N LEU A 172 -7.08 -15.22 -17.80
CA LEU A 172 -6.25 -16.40 -18.05
C LEU A 172 -6.96 -17.43 -18.93
N GLU A 173 -8.25 -17.65 -18.70
CA GLU A 173 -9.08 -18.58 -19.47
C GLU A 173 -9.29 -18.11 -20.93
N GLU A 174 -9.47 -16.80 -21.12
CA GLU A 174 -9.64 -16.20 -22.45
C GLU A 174 -8.33 -16.14 -23.23
N ASN A 175 -7.19 -16.10 -22.55
CA ASN A 175 -5.86 -15.96 -23.15
C ASN A 175 -4.89 -17.05 -22.66
N PRO A 176 -5.12 -18.34 -22.98
CA PRO A 176 -4.27 -19.42 -22.50
C PRO A 176 -2.84 -19.28 -22.98
N GLY A 177 -1.89 -19.26 -22.06
CA GLY A 177 -0.45 -19.15 -22.37
C GLY A 177 0.01 -17.77 -22.81
N ALA A 178 -0.81 -16.73 -22.65
CA ALA A 178 -0.44 -15.35 -23.01
C ALA A 178 0.52 -14.70 -21.99
N TYR A 179 0.63 -15.25 -20.79
CA TYR A 179 1.44 -14.71 -19.71
C TYR A 179 2.38 -15.77 -19.15
N ASP A 180 3.64 -15.42 -18.91
CA ASP A 180 4.58 -16.25 -18.15
C ASP A 180 4.41 -16.00 -16.65
N LEU A 181 3.89 -16.99 -15.95
CA LEU A 181 3.60 -16.95 -14.51
C LEU A 181 4.52 -17.89 -13.72
N SER A 182 5.71 -18.15 -14.23
CA SER A 182 6.67 -19.11 -13.63
C SER A 182 7.52 -18.51 -12.50
N SER A 183 7.32 -17.23 -12.12
CA SER A 183 8.08 -16.52 -11.08
C SER A 183 7.86 -17.03 -9.66
#